data_403786c558e959e8e7c54c97497b2a00
#
_entry.id   403786c558e959e8e7c54c97497b2a00
#
_cell.length_a   1.000
_cell.length_b   1.000
_cell.length_c   1.000
_cell.angle_alpha   90.00
_cell.angle_beta   90.00
_cell.angle_gamma   90.00
#
_symmetry.space_group_name_H-M   'P 1'
#
loop_
_entity.id
_entity.type
_entity.pdbx_description
1 polymer ?
#
loop_
_entity_poly.entity_id
_entity_poly.type
_entity_poly.pdbx_seq_one_letter_code
_entity_poly.pdbx_strand_id
1 'polypeptide(L)'
;MKFNNHYNLRGLHATFAASSSAWLRYDDDKALEVYENRKAAEMGSKLHAWAKDTIDLGIKQPRTKKTLNAYVNDAIGFKMDTEVVLFYSERFFGTADAICFRNGVLRIHDLKTGKGGKTESHMEQLEIYAALFCLEYKVKPGEIEIELRVYKNDEVLVHNPTAEDIAPIMDKIIHLDKLLAKLEGEEV
;
A
#
# COMPACT_ATOMS: atom_id res chain seq x y z
N MET A 1 29.27 25.21 27.70
CA MET A 1 28.95 25.37 26.27
C MET A 1 27.43 25.27 26.11
N LYS A 2 26.77 26.17 25.37
CA LYS A 2 25.34 26.15 25.10
C LYS A 2 25.13 25.57 23.71
N PHE A 3 24.32 24.46 23.61
CA PHE A 3 24.01 23.83 22.33
C PHE A 3 22.95 24.63 21.55
N ASN A 4 23.09 24.66 20.23
CA ASN A 4 22.08 25.25 19.36
C ASN A 4 20.81 24.40 19.33
N ASN A 5 19.66 25.07 19.28
CA ASN A 5 18.37 24.43 19.19
C ASN A 5 17.92 24.37 17.71
N HIS A 6 17.58 23.18 17.24
CA HIS A 6 17.04 22.91 15.91
C HIS A 6 15.62 22.36 16.00
N TYR A 7 14.69 23.16 16.55
CA TYR A 7 13.32 22.73 16.86
C TYR A 7 12.57 22.18 15.62
N ASN A 8 12.84 22.75 14.45
CA ASN A 8 12.26 22.35 13.17
C ASN A 8 12.74 20.97 12.68
N LEU A 9 13.79 20.41 13.26
CA LEU A 9 14.33 19.09 12.89
C LEU A 9 13.96 17.98 13.88
N ARG A 10 13.26 18.32 14.98
CA ARG A 10 12.84 17.32 15.98
C ARG A 10 11.89 16.32 15.37
N GLY A 11 12.19 15.02 15.57
CA GLY A 11 11.39 13.91 15.01
C GLY A 11 11.60 13.65 13.52
N LEU A 12 12.43 14.44 12.84
CA LEU A 12 12.80 14.20 11.44
C LEU A 12 14.11 13.41 11.36
N HIS A 13 14.25 12.65 10.29
CA HIS A 13 15.46 11.90 9.98
C HIS A 13 16.13 12.48 8.73
N ALA A 14 17.41 12.78 8.83
CA ALA A 14 18.21 13.20 7.68
C ALA A 14 18.37 12.04 6.69
N THR A 15 18.60 12.33 5.41
CA THR A 15 18.94 11.33 4.39
C THR A 15 20.19 10.54 4.78
N PHE A 16 21.20 11.26 5.27
CA PHE A 16 22.43 10.68 5.80
C PHE A 16 22.45 10.87 7.31
N ALA A 17 21.65 10.05 8.00
CA ALA A 17 21.49 10.14 9.44
C ALA A 17 22.72 9.60 10.19
N ALA A 18 23.06 10.23 11.31
CA ALA A 18 24.16 9.79 12.16
C ALA A 18 23.92 8.40 12.77
N SER A 19 22.64 8.00 12.94
CA SER A 19 22.26 6.66 13.42
C SER A 19 22.48 5.53 12.39
N SER A 20 22.78 5.86 11.13
CA SER A 20 23.08 4.91 10.06
C SER A 20 24.41 5.29 9.42
N SER A 21 25.45 4.53 9.69
CA SER A 21 26.83 4.83 9.23
C SER A 21 27.14 4.33 7.81
N ALA A 22 26.21 3.66 7.13
CA ALA A 22 26.47 3.05 5.82
C ALA A 22 26.94 4.09 4.77
N TRP A 23 26.41 5.29 4.83
CA TRP A 23 26.72 6.39 3.91
C TRP A 23 28.17 6.86 3.96
N LEU A 24 28.91 6.57 5.03
CA LEU A 24 30.35 6.85 5.10
C LEU A 24 31.16 6.08 4.03
N ARG A 25 30.60 5.02 3.48
CA ARG A 25 31.23 4.16 2.46
C ARG A 25 30.65 4.35 1.07
N TYR A 26 29.72 5.31 0.89
CA TYR A 26 29.17 5.61 -0.41
C TYR A 26 30.17 6.43 -1.22
N ASP A 27 30.27 6.12 -2.50
CA ASP A 27 30.81 7.04 -3.49
C ASP A 27 29.75 8.10 -3.86
N ASP A 28 30.12 9.04 -4.70
CA ASP A 28 29.23 10.14 -5.09
C ASP A 28 27.98 9.64 -5.81
N ASP A 29 28.11 8.66 -6.69
CA ASP A 29 26.99 8.08 -7.45
C ASP A 29 25.99 7.41 -6.52
N LYS A 30 26.46 6.62 -5.55
CA LYS A 30 25.59 5.97 -4.56
C LYS A 30 24.93 6.98 -3.64
N ALA A 31 25.63 8.03 -3.25
CA ALA A 31 25.06 9.08 -2.42
C ALA A 31 23.94 9.83 -3.17
N LEU A 32 24.13 10.15 -4.46
CA LEU A 32 23.10 10.75 -5.31
C LEU A 32 21.89 9.83 -5.48
N GLU A 33 22.12 8.56 -5.80
CA GLU A 33 21.05 7.55 -5.93
C GLU A 33 20.19 7.47 -4.66
N VAL A 34 20.80 7.37 -3.49
CA VAL A 34 20.10 7.30 -2.20
C VAL A 34 19.29 8.57 -1.94
N TYR A 35 19.84 9.72 -2.25
CA TYR A 35 19.15 11.01 -2.08
C TYR A 35 17.95 11.15 -3.02
N GLU A 36 18.11 10.78 -4.29
CA GLU A 36 17.02 10.80 -5.28
C GLU A 36 15.89 9.82 -4.92
N ASN A 37 16.24 8.61 -4.49
CA ASN A 37 15.28 7.61 -4.05
C ASN A 37 14.47 8.10 -2.85
N ARG A 38 15.10 8.76 -1.89
CA ARG A 38 14.40 9.35 -0.76
C ARG A 38 13.46 10.46 -1.19
N LYS A 39 13.90 11.37 -2.05
CA LYS A 39 13.02 12.42 -2.61
C LYS A 39 11.83 11.84 -3.37
N ALA A 40 12.05 10.79 -4.15
CA ALA A 40 10.98 10.10 -4.86
C ALA A 40 9.96 9.49 -3.89
N ALA A 41 10.42 8.85 -2.80
CA ALA A 41 9.55 8.31 -1.76
C ALA A 41 8.74 9.40 -1.04
N GLU A 42 9.36 10.52 -0.68
CA GLU A 42 8.68 11.68 -0.07
C GLU A 42 7.62 12.29 -1.02
N MET A 43 7.93 12.37 -2.31
CA MET A 43 6.97 12.81 -3.32
C MET A 43 5.82 11.80 -3.46
N GLY A 44 6.13 10.51 -3.45
CA GLY A 44 5.14 9.44 -3.47
C GLY A 44 4.13 9.59 -2.34
N SER A 45 4.60 9.74 -1.10
CA SER A 45 3.72 9.92 0.06
C SER A 45 2.83 11.17 -0.06
N LYS A 46 3.35 12.27 -0.60
CA LYS A 46 2.56 13.49 -0.85
C LYS A 46 1.47 13.27 -1.91
N LEU A 47 1.77 12.52 -2.96
CA LEU A 47 0.81 12.20 -4.01
C LEU A 47 -0.30 11.28 -3.50
N HIS A 48 0.02 10.29 -2.65
CA HIS A 48 -0.99 9.45 -2.00
C HIS A 48 -1.90 10.28 -1.09
N ALA A 49 -1.33 11.13 -0.22
CA ALA A 49 -2.11 12.01 0.64
C ALA A 49 -3.03 12.94 -0.16
N TRP A 50 -2.51 13.56 -1.23
CA TRP A 50 -3.30 14.40 -2.13
C TRP A 50 -4.42 13.61 -2.83
N ALA A 51 -4.13 12.40 -3.30
CA ALA A 51 -5.12 11.54 -3.96
C ALA A 51 -6.24 11.16 -2.99
N LYS A 52 -5.88 10.75 -1.77
CA LYS A 52 -6.83 10.48 -0.68
C LYS A 52 -7.78 11.67 -0.44
N ASP A 53 -7.22 12.85 -0.15
CA ASP A 53 -8.02 14.04 0.13
C ASP A 53 -8.94 14.40 -1.05
N THR A 54 -8.44 14.23 -2.28
CA THR A 54 -9.19 14.51 -3.52
C THR A 54 -10.33 13.52 -3.72
N ILE A 55 -10.13 12.24 -3.41
CA ILE A 55 -11.16 11.18 -3.46
C ILE A 55 -12.22 11.44 -2.38
N ASP A 56 -11.80 11.69 -1.15
CA ASP A 56 -12.70 11.90 -0.01
C ASP A 56 -13.59 13.14 -0.21
N LEU A 57 -13.05 14.18 -0.87
CA LEU A 57 -13.80 15.38 -1.26
C LEU A 57 -14.64 15.21 -2.55
N GLY A 58 -14.52 14.10 -3.25
CA GLY A 58 -15.22 13.84 -4.50
C GLY A 58 -14.81 14.74 -5.67
N ILE A 59 -13.60 15.29 -5.65
CA ILE A 59 -13.10 16.24 -6.66
C ILE A 59 -12.56 15.49 -7.87
N LYS A 60 -13.36 15.38 -8.92
CA LYS A 60 -12.96 14.72 -10.17
C LYS A 60 -11.80 15.45 -10.85
N GLN A 61 -10.87 14.66 -11.37
CA GLN A 61 -9.72 15.14 -12.10
C GLN A 61 -9.94 15.16 -13.61
N PRO A 62 -9.22 16.00 -14.36
CA PRO A 62 -9.26 15.98 -15.83
C PRO A 62 -8.92 14.59 -16.36
N ARG A 63 -9.65 14.15 -17.38
CA ARG A 63 -9.37 12.89 -18.08
C ARG A 63 -8.10 13.04 -18.92
N THR A 64 -6.99 12.52 -18.41
CA THR A 64 -5.69 12.51 -19.08
C THR A 64 -5.13 11.08 -19.09
N LYS A 65 -3.98 10.88 -19.74
CA LYS A 65 -3.26 9.59 -19.67
C LYS A 65 -2.59 9.33 -18.32
N LYS A 66 -2.54 10.32 -17.42
CA LYS A 66 -1.87 10.17 -16.11
C LYS A 66 -2.66 9.21 -15.22
N THR A 67 -1.99 8.18 -14.76
CA THR A 67 -2.57 7.16 -13.86
C THR A 67 -3.10 7.74 -12.56
N LEU A 68 -2.48 8.80 -12.01
CA LEU A 68 -2.96 9.50 -10.84
C LEU A 68 -4.40 10.03 -11.03
N ASN A 69 -4.69 10.65 -12.18
CA ASN A 69 -6.03 11.16 -12.47
C ASN A 69 -7.04 10.02 -12.69
N ALA A 70 -6.61 8.94 -13.36
CA ALA A 70 -7.43 7.76 -13.54
C ALA A 70 -7.77 7.10 -12.20
N TYR A 71 -6.78 6.89 -11.33
CA TYR A 71 -6.96 6.36 -9.99
C TYR A 71 -8.00 7.14 -9.18
N VAL A 72 -7.84 8.48 -9.09
CA VAL A 72 -8.78 9.34 -8.36
C VAL A 72 -10.18 9.25 -8.94
N ASN A 73 -10.33 9.34 -10.27
CA ASN A 73 -11.63 9.31 -10.92
C ASN A 73 -12.33 7.95 -10.78
N ASP A 74 -11.58 6.86 -10.86
CA ASP A 74 -12.12 5.51 -10.70
C ASP A 74 -12.53 5.27 -9.23
N ALA A 75 -11.73 5.67 -8.27
CA ALA A 75 -12.08 5.56 -6.86
C ALA A 75 -13.35 6.34 -6.51
N ILE A 76 -13.49 7.58 -7.02
CA ILE A 76 -14.73 8.37 -6.89
C ILE A 76 -15.90 7.68 -7.59
N GLY A 77 -15.68 7.17 -8.81
CA GLY A 77 -16.71 6.49 -9.62
C GLY A 77 -17.27 5.24 -8.95
N PHE A 78 -16.41 4.43 -8.36
CA PHE A 78 -16.79 3.23 -7.61
C PHE A 78 -17.22 3.53 -6.16
N LYS A 79 -17.11 4.79 -5.71
CA LYS A 79 -17.40 5.23 -4.33
C LYS A 79 -16.57 4.42 -3.32
N MET A 80 -15.26 4.39 -3.53
CA MET A 80 -14.32 3.67 -2.68
C MET A 80 -14.00 4.48 -1.42
N ASP A 81 -13.75 3.76 -0.35
CA ASP A 81 -13.17 4.29 0.89
C ASP A 81 -11.65 4.26 0.77
N THR A 82 -10.96 5.26 1.33
CA THR A 82 -9.51 5.42 1.24
C THR A 82 -8.80 5.05 2.54
N GLU A 83 -7.54 4.56 2.45
CA GLU A 83 -6.68 4.23 3.60
C GLU A 83 -7.38 3.30 4.61
N VAL A 84 -8.06 2.27 4.09
CA VAL A 84 -8.78 1.31 4.92
C VAL A 84 -7.83 0.25 5.45
N VAL A 85 -7.78 0.13 6.77
CA VAL A 85 -7.03 -0.96 7.42
C VAL A 85 -7.86 -2.24 7.36
N LEU A 86 -7.26 -3.27 6.79
CA LEU A 86 -7.77 -4.65 6.80
C LEU A 86 -6.99 -5.43 7.84
N PHE A 87 -7.69 -6.10 8.74
CA PHE A 87 -7.12 -6.67 9.93
C PHE A 87 -7.51 -8.15 10.11
N TYR A 88 -6.54 -8.99 10.36
CA TYR A 88 -6.75 -10.36 10.83
C TYR A 88 -6.23 -10.54 12.25
N SER A 89 -5.01 -10.08 12.52
CA SER A 89 -4.38 -10.07 13.84
C SER A 89 -3.34 -8.95 13.92
N GLU A 90 -2.77 -8.70 15.10
CA GLU A 90 -1.68 -7.72 15.24
C GLU A 90 -0.44 -8.06 14.41
N ARG A 91 -0.32 -9.31 13.97
CA ARG A 91 0.75 -9.80 13.10
C ARG A 91 0.41 -9.74 11.61
N PHE A 92 -0.89 -9.66 11.28
CA PHE A 92 -1.39 -9.68 9.89
C PHE A 92 -2.46 -8.62 9.68
N PHE A 93 -2.05 -7.46 9.23
CA PHE A 93 -2.90 -6.36 8.81
C PHE A 93 -2.22 -5.54 7.72
N GLY A 94 -2.96 -4.67 7.06
CA GLY A 94 -2.40 -3.74 6.09
C GLY A 94 -3.43 -2.68 5.70
N THR A 95 -2.96 -1.59 5.10
CA THR A 95 -3.81 -0.47 4.69
C THR A 95 -3.94 -0.46 3.17
N ALA A 96 -5.17 -0.62 2.68
CA ALA A 96 -5.48 -0.51 1.26
C ALA A 96 -5.67 0.96 0.88
N ASP A 97 -5.02 1.41 -0.21
CA ASP A 97 -5.09 2.81 -0.68
C ASP A 97 -6.54 3.22 -1.00
N ALA A 98 -7.27 2.38 -1.74
CA ALA A 98 -8.70 2.54 -1.96
C ALA A 98 -9.40 1.17 -2.11
N ILE A 99 -10.55 1.02 -1.46
CA ILE A 99 -11.29 -0.24 -1.43
C ILE A 99 -12.79 0.02 -1.41
N CYS A 100 -13.57 -0.87 -2.05
CA CYS A 100 -15.01 -0.94 -1.81
C CYS A 100 -15.52 -2.36 -2.03
N PHE A 101 -16.59 -2.70 -1.30
CA PHE A 101 -17.37 -3.91 -1.55
C PHE A 101 -18.81 -3.53 -1.88
N ARG A 102 -19.21 -3.72 -3.13
CA ARG A 102 -20.55 -3.34 -3.61
C ARG A 102 -21.09 -4.35 -4.61
N ASN A 103 -22.36 -4.71 -4.46
CA ASN A 103 -23.07 -5.61 -5.38
C ASN A 103 -22.34 -6.95 -5.58
N GLY A 104 -21.70 -7.49 -4.52
CA GLY A 104 -20.95 -8.75 -4.59
C GLY A 104 -19.57 -8.64 -5.21
N VAL A 105 -19.09 -7.44 -5.53
CA VAL A 105 -17.76 -7.20 -6.10
C VAL A 105 -16.88 -6.45 -5.10
N LEU A 106 -15.76 -7.06 -4.72
CA LEU A 106 -14.68 -6.44 -3.97
C LEU A 106 -13.71 -5.77 -4.96
N ARG A 107 -13.51 -4.45 -4.83
CA ARG A 107 -12.52 -3.72 -5.62
C ARG A 107 -11.45 -3.17 -4.71
N ILE A 108 -10.20 -3.41 -5.06
CA ILE A 108 -9.02 -2.86 -4.36
C ILE A 108 -8.12 -2.20 -5.39
N HIS A 109 -7.87 -0.92 -5.19
CA HIS A 109 -7.03 -0.11 -6.07
C HIS A 109 -5.78 0.35 -5.33
N ASP A 110 -4.64 0.34 -6.01
CA ASP A 110 -3.35 0.75 -5.48
C ASP A 110 -2.65 1.71 -6.45
N LEU A 111 -2.14 2.82 -5.93
CA LEU A 111 -1.44 3.84 -6.69
C LEU A 111 0.07 3.70 -6.50
N LYS A 112 0.81 3.44 -7.56
CA LYS A 112 2.28 3.37 -7.55
C LYS A 112 2.88 4.58 -8.24
N THR A 113 3.52 5.45 -7.46
CA THR A 113 4.15 6.70 -7.94
C THR A 113 5.62 6.55 -8.27
N GLY A 114 6.26 5.46 -7.83
CA GLY A 114 7.67 5.16 -8.09
C GLY A 114 7.92 4.48 -9.43
N LYS A 115 9.11 4.70 -10.01
CA LYS A 115 9.54 4.04 -11.27
C LYS A 115 9.94 2.57 -11.07
N GLY A 116 10.30 2.18 -9.84
CA GLY A 116 10.79 0.83 -9.50
C GLY A 116 9.67 -0.15 -9.11
N GLY A 117 10.08 -1.39 -8.84
CA GLY A 117 9.22 -2.48 -8.40
C GLY A 117 8.64 -3.32 -9.55
N LYS A 118 8.61 -4.64 -9.35
CA LYS A 118 8.01 -5.56 -10.31
C LYS A 118 6.49 -5.48 -10.18
N THR A 119 5.80 -5.50 -11.30
CA THR A 119 4.33 -5.46 -11.37
C THR A 119 3.69 -6.61 -10.60
N GLU A 120 4.29 -7.81 -10.70
CA GLU A 120 3.83 -9.02 -10.01
C GLU A 120 3.75 -8.82 -8.49
N SER A 121 4.80 -8.27 -7.87
CA SER A 121 4.78 -8.03 -6.41
C SER A 121 3.75 -6.99 -5.96
N HIS A 122 3.34 -6.08 -6.84
CA HIS A 122 2.27 -5.13 -6.54
C HIS A 122 0.90 -5.80 -6.58
N MET A 123 0.71 -6.76 -7.49
CA MET A 123 -0.52 -7.52 -7.58
C MET A 123 -0.67 -8.48 -6.40
N GLU A 124 0.40 -9.20 -6.02
CA GLU A 124 0.44 -10.03 -4.81
C GLU A 124 0.04 -9.26 -3.54
N GLN A 125 0.47 -7.99 -3.43
CA GLN A 125 0.04 -7.12 -2.33
C GLN A 125 -1.49 -6.96 -2.28
N LEU A 126 -2.14 -6.78 -3.44
CA LEU A 126 -3.59 -6.61 -3.53
C LEU A 126 -4.33 -7.92 -3.26
N GLU A 127 -3.78 -9.06 -3.67
CA GLU A 127 -4.31 -10.38 -3.35
C GLU A 127 -4.26 -10.65 -1.83
N ILE A 128 -3.18 -10.22 -1.15
CA ILE A 128 -3.10 -10.28 0.32
C ILE A 128 -4.19 -9.42 0.96
N TYR A 129 -4.45 -8.21 0.45
CA TYR A 129 -5.57 -7.39 0.94
C TYR A 129 -6.92 -8.06 0.72
N ALA A 130 -7.13 -8.70 -0.44
CA ALA A 130 -8.36 -9.46 -0.69
C ALA A 130 -8.52 -10.64 0.29
N ALA A 131 -7.42 -11.35 0.59
CA ALA A 131 -7.41 -12.42 1.58
C ALA A 131 -7.72 -11.90 2.99
N LEU A 132 -7.11 -10.78 3.41
CA LEU A 132 -7.40 -10.13 4.68
C LEU A 132 -8.87 -9.71 4.78
N PHE A 133 -9.43 -9.12 3.71
CA PHE A 133 -10.85 -8.79 3.65
C PHE A 133 -11.72 -10.03 3.86
N CYS A 134 -11.43 -11.11 3.15
CA CYS A 134 -12.17 -12.36 3.28
C CYS A 134 -12.12 -12.94 4.70
N LEU A 135 -10.96 -12.87 5.35
CA LEU A 135 -10.76 -13.34 6.73
C LEU A 135 -11.51 -12.46 7.75
N GLU A 136 -11.36 -11.16 7.66
CA GLU A 136 -11.95 -10.19 8.59
C GLU A 136 -13.49 -10.22 8.54
N TYR A 137 -14.04 -10.18 7.33
CA TYR A 137 -15.49 -10.13 7.13
C TYR A 137 -16.15 -11.52 6.98
N LYS A 138 -15.38 -12.60 7.11
CA LYS A 138 -15.85 -14.01 7.03
C LYS A 138 -16.58 -14.29 5.72
N VAL A 139 -16.06 -13.76 4.63
CA VAL A 139 -16.56 -13.95 3.27
C VAL A 139 -15.68 -14.99 2.57
N LYS A 140 -16.30 -15.96 1.87
CA LYS A 140 -15.52 -16.90 1.07
C LYS A 140 -15.16 -16.26 -0.28
N PRO A 141 -13.89 -16.38 -0.75
CA PRO A 141 -13.49 -15.75 -2.00
C PRO A 141 -14.28 -16.25 -3.22
N GLY A 142 -14.84 -17.48 -3.20
CA GLY A 142 -15.68 -18.01 -4.26
C GLY A 142 -17.15 -17.52 -4.24
N GLU A 143 -17.55 -16.77 -3.21
CA GLU A 143 -18.91 -16.20 -3.10
C GLU A 143 -18.99 -14.76 -3.59
N ILE A 144 -17.85 -14.14 -3.95
CA ILE A 144 -17.74 -12.76 -4.41
C ILE A 144 -16.88 -12.66 -5.67
N GLU A 145 -17.08 -11.61 -6.43
CA GLU A 145 -16.14 -11.22 -7.48
C GLU A 145 -15.06 -10.31 -6.88
N ILE A 146 -13.81 -10.45 -7.35
CA ILE A 146 -12.68 -9.65 -6.90
C ILE A 146 -12.05 -8.98 -8.11
N GLU A 147 -11.88 -7.66 -8.04
CA GLU A 147 -11.21 -6.85 -9.06
C GLU A 147 -10.11 -6.03 -8.41
N LEU A 148 -8.88 -6.28 -8.82
CA LEU A 148 -7.67 -5.62 -8.32
C LEU A 148 -7.11 -4.72 -9.40
N ARG A 149 -6.72 -3.48 -9.04
CA ARG A 149 -6.12 -2.53 -9.99
C ARG A 149 -4.87 -1.88 -9.43
N VAL A 150 -3.80 -1.94 -10.21
CA VAL A 150 -2.55 -1.20 -9.96
C VAL A 150 -2.42 -0.08 -10.98
N TYR A 151 -2.30 1.15 -10.50
CA TYR A 151 -2.13 2.36 -11.31
C TYR A 151 -0.65 2.76 -11.29
N LYS A 152 0.08 2.55 -12.37
CA LYS A 152 1.53 2.76 -12.44
C LYS A 152 1.99 3.16 -13.83
N ASN A 153 2.89 4.16 -13.94
CA ASN A 153 3.57 4.53 -15.19
C ASN A 153 2.64 4.76 -16.38
N ASP A 154 1.52 5.47 -16.16
CA ASP A 154 0.48 5.75 -17.16
C ASP A 154 -0.26 4.50 -17.69
N GLU A 155 -0.14 3.38 -16.98
CA GLU A 155 -0.86 2.14 -17.25
C GLU A 155 -1.72 1.72 -16.06
N VAL A 156 -2.87 1.11 -16.34
CA VAL A 156 -3.75 0.51 -15.35
C VAL A 156 -3.76 -0.99 -15.58
N LEU A 157 -3.23 -1.72 -14.62
CA LEU A 157 -3.23 -3.18 -14.64
C LEU A 157 -4.43 -3.68 -13.86
N VAL A 158 -5.24 -4.52 -14.49
CA VAL A 158 -6.44 -5.11 -13.89
C VAL A 158 -6.24 -6.62 -13.77
N HIS A 159 -6.56 -7.15 -12.60
CA HIS A 159 -6.55 -8.58 -12.31
C HIS A 159 -7.81 -8.99 -11.57
N ASN A 160 -8.38 -10.12 -11.97
CA ASN A 160 -9.58 -10.70 -11.34
C ASN A 160 -9.20 -12.08 -10.79
N PRO A 161 -8.66 -12.16 -9.58
CA PRO A 161 -8.27 -13.43 -8.99
C PRO A 161 -9.48 -14.30 -8.69
N THR A 162 -9.27 -15.60 -8.78
CA THR A 162 -10.25 -16.62 -8.44
C THR A 162 -10.16 -17.03 -6.95
N ALA A 163 -11.08 -17.85 -6.50
CA ALA A 163 -10.98 -18.46 -5.17
C ALA A 163 -9.70 -19.29 -4.99
N GLU A 164 -9.22 -19.92 -6.07
CA GLU A 164 -8.02 -20.75 -6.06
C GLU A 164 -6.73 -19.90 -5.86
N ASP A 165 -6.76 -18.63 -6.23
CA ASP A 165 -5.65 -17.69 -6.00
C ASP A 165 -5.66 -17.15 -4.57
N ILE A 166 -6.83 -16.84 -4.02
CA ILE A 166 -6.97 -16.15 -2.72
C ILE A 166 -6.98 -17.14 -1.54
N ALA A 167 -7.61 -18.30 -1.64
CA ALA A 167 -7.73 -19.24 -0.53
C ALA A 167 -6.36 -19.72 0.01
N PRO A 168 -5.34 -20.03 -0.81
CA PRO A 168 -4.03 -20.40 -0.29
C PRO A 168 -3.35 -19.28 0.50
N ILE A 169 -3.60 -18.00 0.16
CA ILE A 169 -3.07 -16.85 0.91
C ILE A 169 -3.75 -16.77 2.28
N MET A 170 -5.07 -16.96 2.34
CA MET A 170 -5.82 -17.03 3.60
C MET A 170 -5.29 -18.14 4.50
N ASP A 171 -5.10 -19.34 3.97
CA ASP A 171 -4.57 -20.49 4.71
C ASP A 171 -3.14 -20.20 5.24
N LYS A 172 -2.32 -19.55 4.43
CA LYS A 172 -0.98 -19.15 4.83
C LYS A 172 -0.97 -18.13 5.97
N ILE A 173 -1.85 -17.14 5.92
CA ILE A 173 -2.02 -16.14 6.99
C ILE A 173 -2.43 -16.84 8.28
N ILE A 174 -3.47 -17.68 8.25
CA ILE A 174 -3.96 -18.43 9.41
C ILE A 174 -2.86 -19.32 10.00
N HIS A 175 -2.15 -20.05 9.14
CA HIS A 175 -1.09 -20.95 9.57
C HIS A 175 0.05 -20.21 10.27
N LEU A 176 0.55 -19.13 9.65
CA LEU A 176 1.65 -18.36 10.21
C LEU A 176 1.24 -17.64 11.49
N ASP A 177 0.04 -17.10 11.56
CA ASP A 177 -0.47 -16.44 12.77
C ASP A 177 -0.49 -17.41 13.95
N LYS A 178 -1.04 -18.63 13.77
CA LYS A 178 -1.03 -19.68 14.79
C LYS A 178 0.38 -20.12 15.19
N LEU A 179 1.30 -20.19 14.24
CA LEU A 179 2.69 -20.52 14.51
C LEU A 179 3.36 -19.46 15.39
N LEU A 180 3.17 -18.20 15.06
CA LEU A 180 3.77 -17.07 15.78
C LEU A 180 3.13 -16.89 17.17
N ALA A 181 1.82 -17.05 17.31
CA ALA A 181 1.13 -17.01 18.59
C ALA A 181 1.69 -18.03 19.58
N LYS A 182 1.99 -19.26 19.12
CA LYS A 182 2.65 -20.28 19.95
C LYS A 182 4.03 -19.89 20.44
N LEU A 183 4.81 -19.16 19.63
CA LEU A 183 6.13 -18.66 20.02
C LEU A 183 6.04 -17.58 21.10
N GLU A 184 4.96 -16.80 21.08
CA GLU A 184 4.69 -15.73 22.07
C GLU A 184 3.98 -16.26 23.35
N GLY A 185 3.67 -17.56 23.39
CA GLY A 185 3.02 -18.20 24.54
C GLY A 185 1.53 -17.94 24.66
N GLU A 186 0.91 -17.49 23.57
CA GLU A 186 -0.54 -17.31 23.49
C GLU A 186 -1.22 -18.67 23.32
N GLU A 187 -2.30 -18.93 24.07
CA GLU A 187 -3.18 -20.08 23.82
C GLU A 187 -3.98 -19.85 22.53
N VAL A 188 -3.87 -20.79 21.57
CA VAL A 188 -4.50 -20.73 20.22
C VAL A 188 -5.73 -21.61 20.16
#